data_9c128dfc7c0eac9092629d9418b65f4f
#
_entry.id   9c128dfc7c0eac9092629d9418b65f4f
#
_cell.length_a   1.000
_cell.length_b   1.000
_cell.length_c   1.000
_cell.angle_alpha   90.00
_cell.angle_beta   90.00
_cell.angle_gamma   90.00
#
_symmetry.space_group_name_H-M   'P 1'
#
loop_
_entity.id
_entity.type
_entity.pdbx_description
1 polymer ?
#
loop_
_entity_poly.entity_id
_entity_poly.type
_entity_poly.pdbx_seq_one_letter_code
_entity_poly.pdbx_strand_id
1 'polypeptide(L)'
;MTKSELIARLAERLNQRGTPLAARDCEFAVKTLLDAMAEAMGXRHRIEIRGFGTFSLSHRPARVGRNPKSGEQVRVPEKRVPHFKPGKDLRERVDLPVSGAGPSAQS
;
A
#
# COMPACT_ATOMS: atom_id res chain seq x y z
N MET A 1 7.05 -7.08 5.42
CA MET A 1 7.44 -7.62 4.09
C MET A 1 7.93 -6.50 3.21
N THR A 2 9.12 -6.68 2.67
CA THR A 2 9.71 -5.68 1.78
C THR A 2 9.33 -5.96 0.34
N LYS A 3 9.67 -5.01 -0.54
CA LYS A 3 9.43 -5.21 -1.96
C LYS A 3 10.20 -6.43 -2.47
N SER A 4 11.43 -6.60 -2.01
CA SER A 4 12.21 -7.78 -2.41
C SER A 4 11.53 -9.07 -1.99
N GLU A 5 11.00 -9.08 -0.80
CA GLU A 5 10.31 -10.27 -0.31
C GLU A 5 9.02 -10.53 -1.09
N LEU A 6 8.33 -9.46 -1.47
CA LEU A 6 7.13 -9.61 -2.28
C LEU A 6 7.46 -10.22 -3.63
N ILE A 7 8.54 -9.75 -4.24
CA ILE A 7 8.98 -10.30 -5.53
C ILE A 7 9.32 -11.78 -5.39
N ALA A 8 10.02 -12.13 -4.31
CA ALA A 8 10.37 -13.53 -4.10
C ALA A 8 9.14 -14.39 -3.90
N ARG A 9 8.15 -13.87 -3.17
CA ARG A 9 6.91 -14.62 -2.96
C ARG A 9 6.14 -14.80 -4.25
N LEU A 10 6.16 -13.77 -5.11
CA LEU A 10 5.51 -13.90 -6.40
C LEU A 10 6.15 -15.00 -7.23
N ALA A 11 7.47 -15.02 -7.28
CA ALA A 11 8.18 -16.03 -8.04
C ALA A 11 7.85 -17.43 -7.52
N GLU A 12 7.84 -17.57 -6.22
CA GLU A 12 7.54 -18.87 -5.60
C GLU A 12 6.11 -19.29 -5.89
N ARG A 13 5.18 -18.36 -5.78
CA ARG A 13 3.78 -18.68 -6.01
C ARG A 13 3.52 -19.09 -7.45
N LEU A 14 4.16 -18.40 -8.38
CA LEU A 14 4.01 -18.76 -9.80
C LEU A 14 4.62 -20.11 -10.08
N ASN A 15 5.74 -20.41 -9.45
CA ASN A 15 6.34 -21.74 -9.62
C ASN A 15 5.42 -22.83 -9.10
N GLN A 16 4.81 -22.59 -7.95
CA GLN A 16 3.88 -23.56 -7.37
C GLN A 16 2.66 -23.80 -8.25
N ARG A 17 2.26 -22.79 -9.00
CA ARG A 17 1.09 -22.90 -9.85
C ARG A 17 1.40 -23.40 -11.25
N GLY A 18 2.64 -23.78 -11.48
CA GLY A 18 3.03 -24.32 -12.76
C GLY A 18 3.27 -23.28 -13.85
N THR A 19 3.45 -22.04 -13.45
CA THR A 19 3.71 -20.96 -14.41
C THR A 19 4.97 -20.19 -14.00
N PRO A 20 6.11 -20.86 -13.96
CA PRO A 20 7.30 -20.18 -13.42
C PRO A 20 7.74 -19.03 -14.30
N LEU A 21 8.24 -18.00 -13.66
CA LEU A 21 8.84 -16.84 -14.32
C LEU A 21 10.23 -16.65 -13.74
N ALA A 22 11.12 -16.17 -14.57
CA ALA A 22 12.45 -15.84 -14.11
C ALA A 22 12.36 -14.74 -13.05
N ALA A 23 13.31 -14.75 -12.13
CA ALA A 23 13.30 -13.77 -11.05
C ALA A 23 13.26 -12.34 -11.56
N ARG A 24 14.00 -12.07 -12.62
CA ARG A 24 14.04 -10.71 -13.14
C ARG A 24 12.72 -10.31 -13.78
N ASP A 25 11.97 -11.27 -14.32
CA ASP A 25 10.65 -10.99 -14.86
C ASP A 25 9.66 -10.71 -13.74
N CYS A 26 9.78 -11.41 -12.63
CA CYS A 26 8.93 -11.13 -11.48
C CYS A 26 9.23 -9.74 -10.92
N GLU A 27 10.49 -9.39 -10.86
CA GLU A 27 10.87 -8.06 -10.39
C GLU A 27 10.30 -6.99 -11.30
N PHE A 28 10.40 -7.20 -12.62
CA PHE A 28 9.88 -6.25 -13.57
C PHE A 28 8.37 -6.11 -13.46
N ALA A 29 7.67 -7.22 -13.25
CA ALA A 29 6.22 -7.19 -13.12
C ALA A 29 5.79 -6.40 -11.89
N VAL A 30 6.41 -6.66 -10.76
CA VAL A 30 6.05 -5.96 -9.54
C VAL A 30 6.36 -4.47 -9.67
N LYS A 31 7.52 -4.15 -10.21
CA LYS A 31 7.90 -2.77 -10.36
C LYS A 31 6.96 -2.03 -11.30
N THR A 32 6.61 -2.67 -12.41
CA THR A 32 5.71 -2.06 -13.37
C THR A 32 4.34 -1.81 -12.76
N LEU A 33 3.85 -2.77 -11.99
CA LEU A 33 2.56 -2.62 -11.35
C LEU A 33 2.57 -1.46 -10.36
N LEU A 34 3.58 -1.39 -9.51
CA LEU A 34 3.66 -0.33 -8.53
C LEU A 34 3.83 1.04 -9.19
N ASP A 35 4.63 1.09 -10.26
CA ASP A 35 4.80 2.35 -10.99
C ASP A 35 3.49 2.80 -11.62
N ALA A 36 2.73 1.87 -12.18
CA ALA A 36 1.45 2.22 -12.77
C ALA A 36 0.48 2.77 -11.72
N MET A 37 0.49 2.18 -10.55
CA MET A 37 -0.37 2.66 -9.47
C MET A 37 0.06 4.05 -9.02
N ALA A 38 1.37 4.25 -8.87
CA ALA A 38 1.87 5.55 -8.46
C ALA A 38 1.52 6.63 -9.49
N GLU A 39 1.64 6.29 -10.75
CA GLU A 39 1.30 7.23 -11.81
C GLU A 39 -0.18 7.60 -11.79
N ALA A 40 -1.04 6.60 -11.58
CA ALA A 40 -2.46 6.85 -11.53
C ALA A 40 -2.80 7.80 -10.40
N MET A 41 -2.20 7.58 -9.24
CA MET A 41 -2.47 8.43 -8.10
C MET A 41 -1.87 9.81 -8.27
N GLY A 42 -0.81 9.91 -9.03
CA GLY A 42 -0.30 11.22 -9.40
C GLY A 42 -1.34 12.03 -10.17
N UNK A 43 -2.03 11.26 -10.80
CA UNK A 43 -2.77 11.82 -11.40
C UNK A 43 -3.84 11.97 -10.84
N ARG A 44 -4.10 11.89 -9.77
CA ARG A 44 -5.24 12.11 -8.95
C ARG A 44 -6.38 11.12 -9.20
N HIS A 45 -6.05 9.96 -9.75
CA HIS A 45 -7.04 8.91 -9.93
C HIS A 45 -7.09 8.04 -8.69
N ARG A 46 -8.26 7.51 -8.40
CA ARG A 46 -8.36 6.51 -7.36
C ARG A 46 -8.21 5.14 -8.00
N ILE A 47 -7.78 4.19 -7.21
CA ILE A 47 -7.54 2.83 -7.68
C ILE A 47 -8.42 1.88 -6.89
N GLU A 48 -9.35 1.25 -7.57
CA GLU A 48 -10.22 0.27 -6.95
C GLU A 48 -9.80 -1.13 -7.36
N ILE A 49 -9.44 -1.93 -6.37
CA ILE A 49 -9.08 -3.33 -6.62
C ILE A 49 -10.11 -4.17 -5.90
N ARG A 50 -11.03 -4.70 -6.66
CA ARG A 50 -12.14 -5.43 -6.09
C ARG A 50 -11.65 -6.57 -5.21
N GLY A 51 -12.21 -6.69 -4.01
CA GLY A 51 -11.80 -7.70 -3.05
C GLY A 51 -10.61 -7.33 -2.21
N PHE A 52 -9.84 -6.34 -2.64
CA PHE A 52 -8.65 -5.94 -1.91
C PHE A 52 -8.84 -4.61 -1.21
N GLY A 53 -9.17 -3.58 -1.95
CA GLY A 53 -9.37 -2.27 -1.36
C GLY A 53 -9.27 -1.16 -2.37
N THR A 54 -9.31 0.05 -1.85
CA THR A 54 -9.30 1.25 -2.67
C THR A 54 -8.22 2.21 -2.19
N PHE A 55 -7.40 2.66 -3.13
CA PHE A 55 -6.43 3.72 -2.86
C PHE A 55 -7.00 5.03 -3.37
N SER A 56 -6.99 6.04 -2.54
CA SER A 56 -7.50 7.36 -2.91
C SER A 56 -6.61 8.42 -2.30
N LEU A 57 -6.92 9.67 -2.62
CA LEU A 57 -6.16 10.78 -2.09
C LEU A 57 -7.01 11.55 -1.12
N SER A 58 -6.41 11.90 0.00
CA SER A 58 -7.05 12.70 1.02
C SER A 58 -6.47 14.11 0.94
N HIS A 59 -7.33 15.09 0.78
CA HIS A 59 -6.88 16.46 0.67
C HIS A 59 -6.70 17.08 2.05
N ARG A 60 -5.54 17.61 2.30
CA ARG A 60 -5.25 18.33 3.53
C ARG A 60 -5.15 19.79 3.20
N PRO A 61 -6.11 20.63 3.63
CA PRO A 61 -6.06 22.05 3.26
C PRO A 61 -4.90 22.77 3.93
N ALA A 62 -4.53 23.89 3.34
CA ALA A 62 -3.51 24.74 3.94
C ALA A 62 -3.96 25.21 5.30
N ARG A 63 -3.03 25.33 6.21
CA ARG A 63 -3.34 25.75 7.56
C ARG A 63 -2.16 26.48 8.17
N VAL A 64 -2.40 27.02 9.34
CA VAL A 64 -1.34 27.68 10.11
C VAL A 64 -0.97 26.75 11.26
N GLY A 65 0.29 26.39 11.31
CA GLY A 65 0.80 25.60 12.39
C GLY A 65 1.72 26.40 13.28
N ARG A 66 2.32 25.75 14.23
CA ARG A 66 3.24 26.42 15.14
C ARG A 66 4.50 25.59 15.26
N ASN A 67 5.62 26.26 15.16
CA ASN A 67 6.91 25.60 15.33
C ASN A 67 7.07 25.25 16.82
N PRO A 68 7.17 23.97 17.17
CA PRO A 68 7.27 23.62 18.59
C PRO A 68 8.54 24.13 19.26
N LYS A 69 9.57 24.42 18.50
CA LYS A 69 10.81 24.90 19.11
C LYS A 69 10.78 26.39 19.39
N SER A 70 10.20 27.17 18.51
CA SER A 70 10.23 28.61 18.66
C SER A 70 8.90 29.22 19.01
N GLY A 71 7.82 28.45 18.87
CA GLY A 71 6.48 28.98 19.07
C GLY A 71 6.00 29.86 17.95
N GLU A 72 6.79 29.98 16.91
CA GLU A 72 6.49 30.85 15.78
C GLU A 72 5.44 30.23 14.89
N GLN A 73 4.57 31.04 14.33
CA GLN A 73 3.58 30.57 13.38
C GLN A 73 4.25 30.21 12.07
N VAL A 74 3.84 29.08 11.51
CA VAL A 74 4.33 28.68 10.20
C VAL A 74 3.16 28.31 9.32
N ARG A 75 3.30 28.63 8.05
CA ARG A 75 2.29 28.31 7.09
C ARG A 75 2.51 26.90 6.56
N VAL A 76 1.51 26.06 6.69
CA VAL A 76 1.58 24.69 6.17
C VAL A 76 0.76 24.64 4.91
N PRO A 77 1.40 24.39 3.75
CA PRO A 77 0.65 24.39 2.50
C PRO A 77 -0.28 23.18 2.39
N GLU A 78 -1.26 23.32 1.52
CA GLU A 78 -2.15 22.20 1.26
C GLU A 78 -1.36 21.08 0.62
N LYS A 79 -1.87 19.87 0.83
CA LYS A 79 -1.23 18.72 0.22
C LYS A 79 -2.23 17.59 0.05
N ARG A 80 -1.85 16.59 -0.70
CA ARG A 80 -2.66 15.41 -0.86
C ARG A 80 -1.89 14.22 -0.34
N VAL A 81 -2.59 13.37 0.38
CA VAL A 81 -1.98 12.25 1.07
C VAL A 81 -2.66 10.96 0.62
N PRO A 82 -1.89 9.95 0.26
CA PRO A 82 -2.49 8.67 -0.11
C PRO A 82 -3.22 8.04 1.07
N HIS A 83 -4.34 7.43 0.78
CA HIS A 83 -5.16 6.78 1.78
C HIS A 83 -5.64 5.45 1.22
N PHE A 84 -5.54 4.40 2.02
CA PHE A 84 -5.98 3.07 1.62
C PHE A 84 -7.13 2.62 2.49
N LYS A 85 -8.22 2.24 1.85
CA LYS A 85 -9.36 1.68 2.56
C LYS A 85 -9.49 0.21 2.15
N PRO A 86 -9.33 -0.71 3.08
CA PRO A 86 -9.42 -2.13 2.71
C PRO A 86 -10.84 -2.52 2.33
N GLY A 87 -10.95 -3.45 1.41
CA GLY A 87 -12.23 -4.00 1.04
C GLY A 87 -12.67 -5.07 2.03
N LYS A 88 -13.87 -5.57 1.81
CA LYS A 88 -14.46 -6.53 2.73
C LYS A 88 -13.63 -7.80 2.83
N ASP A 89 -13.21 -8.34 1.69
CA ASP A 89 -12.47 -9.59 1.71
C ASP A 89 -11.16 -9.45 2.47
N LEU A 90 -10.45 -8.37 2.25
CA LEU A 90 -9.18 -8.17 2.93
C LEU A 90 -9.40 -7.96 4.42
N ARG A 91 -10.41 -7.19 4.79
CA ARG A 91 -10.70 -6.96 6.19
C ARG A 91 -11.00 -8.27 6.91
N GLU A 92 -11.77 -9.12 6.28
CA GLU A 92 -12.12 -10.40 6.89
C GLU A 92 -10.91 -11.31 7.00
N ARG A 93 -10.04 -11.29 6.00
CA ARG A 93 -8.85 -12.10 6.02
C ARG A 93 -7.91 -11.72 7.15
N VAL A 94 -7.77 -10.42 7.34
CA VAL A 94 -6.87 -9.91 8.38
C VAL A 94 -7.43 -10.22 9.76
N ASP A 95 -8.74 -10.28 9.88
CA ASP A 95 -9.40 -10.51 11.16
C ASP A 95 -9.44 -11.97 11.56
N LEU A 96 -9.12 -12.88 10.66
CA LEU A 96 -9.13 -14.29 10.98
C LEU A 96 -7.95 -14.64 11.89
N PRO A 97 -8.15 -15.54 12.86
CA PRO A 97 -7.02 -15.97 13.67
C PRO A 97 -6.00 -16.70 12.83
N VAL A 98 -4.73 -16.45 13.13
CA VAL A 98 -3.66 -17.12 12.44
C VAL A 98 -3.48 -18.51 13.07
N SER A 99 -3.50 -19.55 12.21
CA SER A 99 -3.38 -20.91 12.68
C SER A 99 -2.07 -21.08 13.44
N GLY A 100 -2.17 -21.61 14.66
CA GLY A 100 -0.99 -21.83 15.47
C GLY A 100 -0.36 -20.61 16.07
N ALA A 101 -0.95 -19.44 15.86
CA ALA A 101 -0.41 -18.20 16.38
C ALA A 101 -1.22 -17.74 17.57
N GLY A 102 -0.57 -17.05 18.45
CA GLY A 102 -1.28 -16.46 19.57
C GLY A 102 -1.98 -15.19 19.18
N PRO A 103 -2.80 -14.66 20.09
CA PRO A 103 -3.54 -13.45 19.81
C PRO A 103 -2.67 -12.23 19.59
N SER A 104 -1.45 -12.26 20.00
CA SER A 104 -0.58 -11.13 19.79
C SER A 104 -0.31 -10.84 18.33
N ALA A 105 -0.62 -11.78 17.47
CA ALA A 105 -0.43 -11.55 16.05
C ALA A 105 -1.26 -10.41 15.54
N GLN A 106 -2.16 -9.94 16.33
CA GLN A 106 -3.08 -8.91 15.91
C GLN A 106 -2.56 -7.51 15.99
N SER A 107 -1.56 -7.30 16.70
CA SER A 107 -1.13 -5.93 16.97
C SER A 107 -0.83 -5.10 15.73
#